data_58a9a4c6039562a1fabbe95041c1dc5d
#
_entry.id   58a9a4c6039562a1fabbe95041c1dc5d
#
_cell.length_a   1.000
_cell.length_b   1.000
_cell.length_c   1.000
_cell.angle_alpha   90.00
_cell.angle_beta   90.00
_cell.angle_gamma   90.00
#
_symmetry.space_group_name_H-M   'P 1'
#
loop_
_entity.id
_entity.type
_entity.pdbx_description
1 polymer ?
#
loop_
_entity_poly.entity_id
_entity_poly.type
_entity_poly.pdbx_seq_one_letter_code
_entity_poly.pdbx_strand_id
1 'polypeptide(L)'
;PGMISRLVEEALRISSPSSNMFRRANTDVEMHGVTIPKDSILFARFASANQDENQFPEPEKFDLRRDNLKDQVAFGKGVHHCLGAALSRREMNIGFKVILDRMENFRLNDGASDPAFSANALLHGLTGLDLAFDKIG
;
A
#
# COMPACT_ATOMS: atom_id res chain seq x y z
N PRO A 1 15.59 -11.36 2.82
CA PRO A 1 15.00 -10.64 1.66
C PRO A 1 15.88 -9.43 1.37
N GLY A 2 16.17 -9.20 0.07
CA GLY A 2 16.95 -8.05 -0.36
C GLY A 2 16.23 -6.73 -0.05
N MET A 3 16.96 -5.62 -0.10
CA MET A 3 16.42 -4.29 0.21
C MET A 3 15.23 -3.91 -0.68
N ILE A 4 15.22 -4.35 -1.95
CA ILE A 4 14.11 -4.10 -2.89
C ILE A 4 12.81 -4.75 -2.40
N SER A 5 12.85 -5.98 -1.89
CA SER A 5 11.63 -6.61 -1.34
C SER A 5 11.10 -5.86 -0.12
N ARG A 6 11.97 -5.31 0.70
CA ARG A 6 11.56 -4.46 1.84
C ARG A 6 10.98 -3.13 1.38
N LEU A 7 11.56 -2.53 0.34
CA LEU A 7 11.03 -1.34 -0.32
C LEU A 7 9.61 -1.57 -0.81
N VAL A 8 9.36 -2.69 -1.49
CA VAL A 8 8.03 -3.06 -1.98
C VAL A 8 7.01 -3.18 -0.85
N GLU A 9 7.34 -3.89 0.23
CA GLU A 9 6.40 -4.06 1.35
C GLU A 9 6.13 -2.74 2.09
N GLU A 10 7.13 -1.90 2.30
CA GLU A 10 6.93 -0.60 2.96
C GLU A 10 6.17 0.39 2.07
N ALA A 11 6.45 0.40 0.77
CA ALA A 11 5.68 1.20 -0.18
C ALA A 11 4.20 0.77 -0.21
N LEU A 12 3.91 -0.53 -0.23
CA LEU A 12 2.56 -1.07 -0.13
C LEU A 12 1.87 -0.67 1.18
N ARG A 13 2.58 -0.72 2.30
CA ARG A 13 2.04 -0.30 3.59
C ARG A 13 1.64 1.18 3.57
N ILE A 14 2.54 2.06 3.17
CA ILE A 14 2.29 3.52 3.19
C ILE A 14 1.28 3.94 2.14
N SER A 15 1.42 3.48 0.89
CA SER A 15 0.55 3.90 -0.20
C SER A 15 -0.80 3.21 -0.21
N SER A 16 -0.84 1.92 0.18
CA SER A 16 -2.07 1.09 0.15
C SER A 16 -2.95 1.37 -1.07
N PRO A 17 -2.55 0.97 -2.30
CA PRO A 17 -3.25 1.34 -3.53
C PRO A 17 -4.74 0.96 -3.54
N SER A 18 -5.10 -0.18 -2.95
CA SER A 18 -6.47 -0.54 -2.59
C SER A 18 -6.71 -0.11 -1.16
N SER A 19 -7.10 1.16 -0.97
CA SER A 19 -7.18 1.76 0.35
C SER A 19 -8.33 1.22 1.20
N ASN A 20 -9.40 0.75 0.55
CA ASN A 20 -10.62 0.34 1.24
C ASN A 20 -11.37 -0.76 0.49
N MET A 21 -12.23 -1.50 1.21
CA MET A 21 -13.10 -2.52 0.61
C MET A 21 -14.39 -2.68 1.41
N PHE A 22 -15.51 -2.83 0.73
CA PHE A 22 -16.78 -3.12 1.38
C PHE A 22 -16.87 -4.58 1.83
N ARG A 23 -17.58 -4.79 2.95
CA ARG A 23 -17.98 -6.10 3.47
C ARG A 23 -19.43 -6.01 3.94
N ARG A 24 -20.09 -7.15 4.08
CA ARG A 24 -21.41 -7.26 4.70
C ARG A 24 -21.33 -8.27 5.85
N ALA A 25 -21.83 -7.90 6.99
CA ALA A 25 -21.92 -8.83 8.13
C ALA A 25 -22.97 -9.92 7.82
N ASN A 26 -22.58 -11.17 7.90
CA ASN A 26 -23.50 -12.31 7.68
C ASN A 26 -24.19 -12.79 8.95
N THR A 27 -23.71 -12.35 10.11
CA THR A 27 -24.27 -12.55 11.46
C THR A 27 -24.06 -11.29 12.25
N ASP A 28 -24.67 -11.20 13.44
CA ASP A 28 -24.28 -10.19 14.43
C ASP A 28 -22.83 -10.45 14.87
N VAL A 29 -22.03 -9.40 15.00
CA VAL A 29 -20.61 -9.48 15.38
C VAL A 29 -20.35 -8.49 16.51
N GLU A 30 -19.77 -8.97 17.62
CA GLU A 30 -19.23 -8.10 18.66
C GLU A 30 -17.78 -7.73 18.36
N MET A 31 -17.50 -6.42 18.33
CA MET A 31 -16.16 -5.91 18.08
C MET A 31 -15.86 -4.73 19.00
N HIS A 32 -14.89 -4.88 19.88
CA HIS A 32 -14.49 -3.83 20.85
C HIS A 32 -15.66 -3.22 21.63
N GLY A 33 -16.61 -4.06 22.08
CA GLY A 33 -17.78 -3.63 22.84
C GLY A 33 -18.90 -3.00 22.00
N VAL A 34 -18.78 -3.07 20.68
CA VAL A 34 -19.82 -2.60 19.74
C VAL A 34 -20.42 -3.77 19.00
N THR A 35 -21.75 -3.92 19.06
CA THR A 35 -22.47 -4.89 18.26
C THR A 35 -22.69 -4.37 16.84
N ILE A 36 -22.17 -5.10 15.87
CA ILE A 36 -22.41 -4.87 14.45
C ILE A 36 -23.54 -5.82 14.01
N PRO A 37 -24.75 -5.31 13.71
CA PRO A 37 -25.86 -6.15 13.33
C PRO A 37 -25.60 -6.91 12.03
N LYS A 38 -26.19 -8.08 11.90
CA LYS A 38 -26.30 -8.81 10.64
C LYS A 38 -26.80 -7.87 9.54
N ASP A 39 -26.27 -8.09 8.33
CA ASP A 39 -26.59 -7.31 7.12
C ASP A 39 -26.02 -5.89 7.09
N SER A 40 -25.34 -5.45 8.14
CA SER A 40 -24.61 -4.17 8.13
C SER A 40 -23.55 -4.14 7.04
N ILE A 41 -23.47 -3.00 6.33
CA ILE A 41 -22.37 -2.74 5.39
C ILE A 41 -21.18 -2.19 6.15
N LEU A 42 -20.04 -2.84 6.01
CA LEU A 42 -18.78 -2.49 6.63
C LEU A 42 -17.82 -1.91 5.59
N PHE A 43 -17.03 -0.95 6.01
CA PHE A 43 -15.99 -0.35 5.18
C PHE A 43 -14.62 -0.65 5.78
N ALA A 44 -13.99 -1.74 5.32
CA ALA A 44 -12.67 -2.13 5.78
C ALA A 44 -11.62 -1.18 5.21
N ARG A 45 -10.98 -0.41 6.07
CA ARG A 45 -10.02 0.65 5.72
C ARG A 45 -8.58 0.14 5.84
N PHE A 46 -8.05 -0.48 4.77
CA PHE A 46 -6.69 -1.06 4.77
C PHE A 46 -5.60 0.01 4.91
N ALA A 47 -5.78 1.17 4.25
CA ALA A 47 -4.84 2.28 4.39
C ALA A 47 -4.74 2.77 5.84
N SER A 48 -5.88 2.88 6.54
CA SER A 48 -5.90 3.25 7.95
C SER A 48 -5.28 2.17 8.85
N ALA A 49 -5.56 0.89 8.58
CA ALA A 49 -4.98 -0.22 9.33
C ALA A 49 -3.44 -0.30 9.16
N ASN A 50 -2.94 0.06 7.99
CA ASN A 50 -1.49 0.14 7.72
C ASN A 50 -0.82 1.37 8.37
N GLN A 51 -1.59 2.29 8.93
CA GLN A 51 -1.14 3.47 9.68
C GLN A 51 -1.48 3.38 11.18
N ASP A 52 -1.94 2.22 11.67
CA ASP A 52 -2.21 2.01 13.08
C ASP A 52 -0.91 2.00 13.89
N GLU A 53 -0.74 2.98 14.79
CA GLU A 53 0.47 3.14 15.60
C GLU A 53 0.70 2.00 16.59
N ASN A 54 -0.36 1.27 16.99
CA ASN A 54 -0.22 0.08 17.82
C ASN A 54 0.40 -1.10 17.06
N GLN A 55 0.22 -1.16 15.73
CA GLN A 55 0.81 -2.17 14.88
C GLN A 55 2.13 -1.69 14.26
N PHE A 56 2.21 -0.43 13.85
CA PHE A 56 3.35 0.17 13.16
C PHE A 56 3.82 1.43 13.89
N PRO A 57 4.74 1.33 14.85
CA PRO A 57 5.30 2.52 15.52
C PRO A 57 5.85 3.52 14.50
N GLU A 58 5.63 4.81 14.73
CA GLU A 58 5.94 5.89 13.77
C GLU A 58 5.37 5.58 12.36
N PRO A 59 4.04 5.40 12.20
CA PRO A 59 3.46 4.80 10.99
C PRO A 59 3.67 5.64 9.74
N GLU A 60 3.84 6.94 9.87
CA GLU A 60 4.10 7.87 8.75
C GLU A 60 5.53 7.80 8.21
N LYS A 61 6.45 7.24 9.01
CA LYS A 61 7.85 7.12 8.62
C LYS A 61 8.03 5.98 7.63
N PHE A 62 8.63 6.29 6.49
CA PHE A 62 9.07 5.30 5.51
C PHE A 62 10.35 4.62 6.02
N ASP A 63 10.24 3.40 6.52
CA ASP A 63 11.36 2.69 7.14
C ASP A 63 11.51 1.25 6.63
N LEU A 64 12.53 1.02 5.80
CA LEU A 64 12.83 -0.29 5.24
C LEU A 64 13.34 -1.31 6.27
N ARG A 65 13.60 -0.90 7.50
CA ARG A 65 14.13 -1.76 8.56
C ARG A 65 13.07 -2.29 9.51
N ARG A 66 11.80 -1.94 9.31
CA ARG A 66 10.70 -2.44 10.15
C ARG A 66 10.68 -3.96 10.19
N ASP A 67 10.59 -4.54 11.36
CA ASP A 67 10.53 -6.00 11.53
C ASP A 67 9.17 -6.59 11.15
N ASN A 68 8.12 -5.76 11.20
CA ASN A 68 6.72 -6.14 10.98
C ASN A 68 6.15 -5.79 9.58
N LEU A 69 6.99 -5.54 8.57
CA LEU A 69 6.55 -5.25 7.19
C LEU A 69 5.57 -6.28 6.61
N LYS A 70 5.71 -7.55 7.00
CA LYS A 70 4.84 -8.65 6.57
C LYS A 70 3.41 -8.56 7.11
N ASP A 71 3.18 -7.74 8.13
CA ASP A 71 1.88 -7.60 8.79
C ASP A 71 0.97 -6.58 8.09
N GLN A 72 1.51 -5.85 7.12
CA GLN A 72 0.73 -4.91 6.31
C GLN A 72 -0.43 -5.62 5.56
N VAL A 73 -1.52 -4.91 5.37
CA VAL A 73 -2.78 -5.45 4.80
C VAL A 73 -3.19 -4.80 3.47
N ALA A 74 -2.27 -4.22 2.70
CA ALA A 74 -2.58 -3.61 1.40
C ALA A 74 -3.21 -4.59 0.40
N PHE A 75 -2.93 -5.89 0.54
CA PHE A 75 -3.56 -6.96 -0.25
C PHE A 75 -4.77 -7.61 0.46
N GLY A 76 -5.27 -7.01 1.53
CA GLY A 76 -6.29 -7.60 2.38
C GLY A 76 -5.77 -8.78 3.20
N LYS A 77 -6.68 -9.49 3.87
CA LYS A 77 -6.35 -10.66 4.71
C LYS A 77 -7.50 -11.67 4.72
N GLY A 78 -7.21 -12.90 5.12
CA GLY A 78 -8.20 -13.98 5.22
C GLY A 78 -8.58 -14.58 3.87
N VAL A 79 -9.80 -15.08 3.75
CA VAL A 79 -10.28 -15.81 2.55
C VAL A 79 -10.36 -14.96 1.29
N HIS A 80 -10.39 -13.64 1.44
CA HIS A 80 -10.39 -12.67 0.35
C HIS A 80 -9.02 -12.02 0.15
N HIS A 81 -7.92 -12.59 0.67
CA HIS A 81 -6.58 -12.11 0.34
C HIS A 81 -6.41 -12.04 -1.18
N CYS A 82 -5.79 -10.97 -1.66
CA CYS A 82 -5.65 -10.72 -3.10
C CYS A 82 -5.01 -11.91 -3.82
N LEU A 83 -5.71 -12.43 -4.83
CA LEU A 83 -5.22 -13.54 -5.65
C LEU A 83 -3.93 -13.16 -6.39
N GLY A 84 -3.83 -11.90 -6.83
CA GLY A 84 -2.68 -11.37 -7.55
C GLY A 84 -1.50 -10.96 -6.67
N ALA A 85 -1.55 -11.10 -5.35
CA ALA A 85 -0.54 -10.57 -4.44
C ALA A 85 0.89 -11.07 -4.72
N ALA A 86 1.05 -12.34 -5.07
CA ALA A 86 2.35 -12.93 -5.39
C ALA A 86 2.90 -12.39 -6.73
N LEU A 87 2.04 -12.29 -7.74
CA LEU A 87 2.39 -11.74 -9.05
C LEU A 87 2.79 -10.27 -8.93
N SER A 88 1.97 -9.47 -8.28
CA SER A 88 2.21 -8.03 -8.08
C SER A 88 3.53 -7.76 -7.35
N ARG A 89 3.83 -8.51 -6.27
CA ARG A 89 5.12 -8.43 -5.59
C ARG A 89 6.30 -8.77 -6.51
N ARG A 90 6.15 -9.80 -7.34
CA ARG A 90 7.19 -10.20 -8.28
C ARG A 90 7.42 -9.12 -9.33
N GLU A 91 6.37 -8.57 -9.90
CA GLU A 91 6.44 -7.47 -10.87
C GLU A 91 7.12 -6.25 -10.28
N MET A 92 6.71 -5.81 -9.08
CA MET A 92 7.33 -4.68 -8.39
C MET A 92 8.82 -4.93 -8.09
N ASN A 93 9.19 -6.12 -7.59
CA ASN A 93 10.59 -6.44 -7.31
C ASN A 93 11.45 -6.40 -8.58
N ILE A 94 10.96 -6.94 -9.70
CA ILE A 94 11.66 -6.92 -10.99
C ILE A 94 11.72 -5.49 -11.53
N GLY A 95 10.60 -4.78 -11.52
CA GLY A 95 10.50 -3.39 -11.99
C GLY A 95 11.46 -2.46 -11.25
N PHE A 96 11.43 -2.46 -9.92
CA PHE A 96 12.36 -1.64 -9.12
C PHE A 96 13.82 -2.04 -9.33
N LYS A 97 14.11 -3.35 -9.47
CA LYS A 97 15.48 -3.76 -9.80
C LYS A 97 15.93 -3.16 -11.12
N VAL A 98 15.13 -3.28 -12.18
CA VAL A 98 15.47 -2.75 -13.51
C VAL A 98 15.61 -1.23 -13.48
N ILE A 99 14.74 -0.53 -12.77
CA ILE A 99 14.80 0.94 -12.63
C ILE A 99 16.10 1.34 -11.93
N LEU A 100 16.39 0.74 -10.77
CA LEU A 100 17.58 1.09 -9.97
C LEU A 100 18.90 0.64 -10.62
N ASP A 101 18.88 -0.37 -11.48
CA ASP A 101 20.06 -0.78 -12.25
C ASP A 101 20.39 0.18 -13.42
N ARG A 102 19.43 1.02 -13.86
CA ARG A 102 19.54 1.85 -15.06
C ARG A 102 19.41 3.35 -14.82
N MET A 103 18.87 3.73 -13.69
CA MET A 103 18.49 5.11 -13.41
C MET A 103 18.86 5.47 -11.97
N GLU A 104 19.31 6.70 -11.81
CA GLU A 104 19.66 7.28 -10.51
C GLU A 104 19.20 8.74 -10.42
N ASN A 105 19.36 9.36 -9.26
CA ASN A 105 19.05 10.78 -9.03
C ASN A 105 17.62 11.16 -9.45
N PHE A 106 16.63 10.35 -9.03
CA PHE A 106 15.22 10.62 -9.29
C PHE A 106 14.79 11.95 -8.63
N ARG A 107 14.07 12.75 -9.40
CA ARG A 107 13.51 14.03 -8.95
C ARG A 107 12.22 14.33 -9.70
N LEU A 108 11.37 15.18 -9.14
CA LEU A 108 10.25 15.71 -9.92
C LEU A 108 10.80 16.53 -11.08
N ASN A 109 10.19 16.41 -12.24
CA ASN A 109 10.59 17.18 -13.41
C ASN A 109 10.32 18.67 -13.19
N ASP A 110 11.25 19.54 -13.62
CA ASP A 110 11.08 21.00 -13.50
C ASP A 110 9.82 21.45 -14.25
N GLY A 111 8.93 22.15 -13.56
CA GLY A 111 7.64 22.59 -14.09
C GLY A 111 6.55 21.52 -14.10
N ALA A 112 6.80 20.31 -13.58
CA ALA A 112 5.74 19.34 -13.34
C ALA A 112 4.72 19.86 -12.32
N SER A 113 3.46 19.53 -12.53
CA SER A 113 2.42 19.73 -11.51
C SER A 113 2.67 18.83 -10.31
N ASP A 114 2.26 19.25 -9.12
CA ASP A 114 2.26 18.37 -7.96
C ASP A 114 1.50 17.09 -8.27
N PRO A 115 2.02 15.92 -7.85
CA PRO A 115 1.33 14.66 -8.06
C PRO A 115 -0.07 14.69 -7.46
N ALA A 116 -1.09 14.41 -8.28
CA ALA A 116 -2.48 14.40 -7.85
C ALA A 116 -3.01 12.96 -7.80
N PHE A 117 -3.89 12.70 -6.84
CA PHE A 117 -4.55 11.41 -6.72
C PHE A 117 -5.88 11.40 -7.47
N SER A 118 -6.25 10.24 -8.00
CA SER A 118 -7.55 10.04 -8.61
C SER A 118 -8.66 10.16 -7.56
N ALA A 119 -9.79 10.78 -7.94
CA ALA A 119 -10.96 10.88 -7.08
C ALA A 119 -11.69 9.52 -7.03
N ASN A 120 -11.20 8.59 -6.24
CA ASN A 120 -11.76 7.25 -6.09
C ASN A 120 -11.75 6.84 -4.62
N ALA A 121 -12.90 6.40 -4.10
CA ALA A 121 -13.05 6.02 -2.70
C ALA A 121 -12.38 4.68 -2.34
N LEU A 122 -12.09 3.82 -3.30
CA LEU A 122 -11.54 2.49 -3.09
C LEU A 122 -10.06 2.40 -3.48
N LEU A 123 -9.66 3.14 -4.52
CA LEU A 123 -8.32 3.10 -5.08
C LEU A 123 -7.61 4.44 -4.84
N HIS A 124 -6.39 4.35 -4.34
CA HIS A 124 -5.51 5.50 -4.09
C HIS A 124 -4.36 5.44 -5.09
N GLY A 125 -4.58 5.95 -6.29
CA GLY A 125 -3.61 5.97 -7.37
C GLY A 125 -3.33 7.38 -7.86
N LEU A 126 -2.08 7.64 -8.24
CA LEU A 126 -1.70 8.89 -8.89
C LEU A 126 -2.31 8.98 -10.29
N THR A 127 -2.73 10.16 -10.69
CA THR A 127 -3.18 10.46 -12.07
C THR A 127 -2.01 10.62 -13.04
N GLY A 128 -0.83 10.93 -12.50
CA GLY A 128 0.42 11.05 -13.22
C GLY A 128 1.57 11.31 -12.27
N LEU A 129 2.78 10.99 -12.69
CA LEU A 129 4.01 11.27 -11.96
C LEU A 129 5.12 11.57 -12.97
N ASP A 130 5.49 12.83 -13.08
CA ASP A 130 6.47 13.30 -14.05
C ASP A 130 7.84 13.40 -13.38
N LEU A 131 8.73 12.46 -13.73
CA LEU A 131 10.04 12.32 -13.11
C LEU A 131 11.18 12.60 -14.10
N ALA A 132 12.18 13.31 -13.63
CA ALA A 132 13.50 13.35 -14.23
C ALA A 132 14.43 12.37 -13.49
N PHE A 133 15.39 11.84 -14.20
CA PHE A 133 16.41 10.92 -13.68
C PHE A 133 17.68 10.98 -14.53
N ASP A 134 18.77 10.48 -13.97
CA ASP A 134 20.02 10.32 -14.70
C ASP A 134 20.18 8.84 -15.11
N LYS A 135 20.72 8.58 -16.29
CA LYS A 135 21.01 7.20 -16.74
C LYS A 135 22.34 6.75 -16.16
N ILE A 136 22.36 5.54 -15.63
CA ILE A 136 23.60 4.85 -15.26
C ILE A 136 24.22 4.34 -16.56
N GLY A 137 25.47 4.74 -16.84
CA GLY A 137 26.21 4.37 -18.05
C GLY A 137 26.67 2.93 -18.09
#